data_cc06e318e5124cbc5e85db63a2bd4bf1
#
_entry.id   cc06e318e5124cbc5e85db63a2bd4bf1
#
_cell.length_a   1.000
_cell.length_b   1.000
_cell.length_c   1.000
_cell.angle_alpha   90.00
_cell.angle_beta   90.00
_cell.angle_gamma   90.00
#
_symmetry.space_group_name_H-M   'P 1'
#
loop_
_entity.id
_entity.type
_entity.pdbx_description
1 polymer ?
#
loop_
_entity_poly.entity_id
_entity_poly.type
_entity_poly.pdbx_seq_one_letter_code
_entity_poly.pdbx_strand_id
1 'polypeptide(L)'
;MLSEAELDRFGRTIWPDLVGRPATALNQAKFGLSRVLPVFNRLARDNFQVLEVGAGSMLLSAYLASKGLNVTALEPLTPDFSWFEPLQMEVLAYCAREGVRFERVDSLAEEYITPGRYDVIFTIHVLEHMKDPLRALENMYRSLKQPGFLLAVCPNYDVPFEPHLGIFLVGRSKSLNARLYAHRIAAKSKVWDGLFFIRYSRLRQYLNEKRIRYAFNRSMVRDMFQQLEKDQFFYARMPRFVRWSHRILKSAGVIDLLYFVPLRMQTPMELLVTK
;
A
#
# COMPACT_ATOMS: atom_id res chain seq x y z
N MET A 1 -18.15 -13.37 3.67
CA MET A 1 -16.70 -13.62 3.93
C MET A 1 -15.88 -12.68 3.08
N LEU A 2 -14.78 -12.10 3.60
CA LEU A 2 -13.91 -11.23 2.82
C LEU A 2 -13.07 -12.05 1.84
N SER A 3 -13.10 -11.73 0.54
CA SER A 3 -12.24 -12.40 -0.46
C SER A 3 -11.97 -11.49 -1.66
N GLU A 4 -10.86 -11.77 -2.36
CA GLU A 4 -10.51 -11.05 -3.59
C GLU A 4 -11.56 -11.24 -4.70
N ALA A 5 -12.18 -12.42 -4.78
CA ALA A 5 -13.23 -12.71 -5.76
C ALA A 5 -14.50 -11.89 -5.51
N GLU A 6 -14.86 -11.68 -4.24
CA GLU A 6 -15.99 -10.81 -3.89
C GLU A 6 -15.68 -9.33 -4.10
N LEU A 7 -14.44 -8.90 -3.79
CA LEU A 7 -13.99 -7.54 -4.10
C LEU A 7 -13.97 -7.29 -5.62
N ASP A 8 -13.55 -8.29 -6.42
CA ASP A 8 -13.62 -8.19 -7.89
C ASP A 8 -15.06 -7.99 -8.38
N ARG A 9 -15.99 -8.79 -7.87
CA ARG A 9 -17.43 -8.62 -8.20
C ARG A 9 -17.92 -7.24 -7.74
N PHE A 10 -17.59 -6.81 -6.53
CA PHE A 10 -17.97 -5.50 -6.00
C PHE A 10 -17.42 -4.37 -6.89
N GLY A 11 -16.17 -4.41 -7.30
CA GLY A 11 -15.58 -3.43 -8.22
C GLY A 11 -16.28 -3.40 -9.59
N ARG A 12 -16.67 -4.56 -10.12
CA ARG A 12 -17.40 -4.65 -11.40
C ARG A 12 -18.84 -4.15 -11.33
N THR A 13 -19.47 -4.11 -10.18
CA THR A 13 -20.79 -3.46 -10.05
C THR A 13 -20.69 -1.94 -10.14
N ILE A 14 -19.54 -1.36 -9.77
CA ILE A 14 -19.27 0.07 -9.90
C ILE A 14 -18.72 0.39 -11.29
N TRP A 15 -17.81 -0.44 -11.80
CA TRP A 15 -17.12 -0.28 -13.08
C TRP A 15 -17.27 -1.53 -13.93
N PRO A 16 -18.36 -1.68 -14.70
CA PRO A 16 -18.56 -2.85 -15.58
C PRO A 16 -17.43 -3.05 -16.57
N ASP A 17 -16.96 -1.94 -17.16
CA ASP A 17 -15.82 -1.93 -18.09
C ASP A 17 -14.54 -1.61 -17.33
N LEU A 18 -13.87 -2.66 -16.83
CA LEU A 18 -12.63 -2.54 -16.07
C LEU A 18 -11.43 -2.24 -16.99
N VAL A 19 -11.35 -1.01 -17.49
CA VAL A 19 -10.25 -0.56 -18.34
C VAL A 19 -9.56 0.66 -17.72
N GLY A 20 -8.27 0.81 -17.91
CA GLY A 20 -7.51 1.99 -17.49
C GLY A 20 -7.47 2.20 -15.97
N ARG A 21 -7.94 3.36 -15.49
CA ARG A 21 -7.90 3.75 -14.07
C ARG A 21 -8.74 2.86 -13.16
N PRO A 22 -10.02 2.50 -13.50
CA PRO A 22 -10.81 1.55 -12.71
C PRO A 22 -10.12 0.20 -12.50
N ALA A 23 -9.53 -0.38 -13.56
CA ALA A 23 -8.78 -1.62 -13.46
C ALA A 23 -7.56 -1.49 -12.53
N THR A 24 -6.87 -0.34 -12.58
CA THR A 24 -5.74 -0.06 -11.69
C THR A 24 -6.22 0.05 -10.24
N ALA A 25 -7.30 0.78 -9.97
CA ALA A 25 -7.87 0.94 -8.64
C ALA A 25 -8.33 -0.41 -8.04
N LEU A 26 -9.00 -1.24 -8.84
CA LEU A 26 -9.39 -2.58 -8.40
C LEU A 26 -8.18 -3.47 -8.06
N ASN A 27 -7.14 -3.45 -8.89
CA ASN A 27 -5.92 -4.24 -8.61
C ASN A 27 -5.20 -3.74 -7.35
N GLN A 28 -5.17 -2.43 -7.10
CA GLN A 28 -4.63 -1.87 -5.86
C GLN A 28 -5.46 -2.31 -4.64
N ALA A 29 -6.78 -2.25 -4.73
CA ALA A 29 -7.67 -2.70 -3.67
C ALA A 29 -7.53 -4.21 -3.39
N LYS A 30 -7.42 -5.05 -4.42
CA LYS A 30 -7.18 -6.50 -4.28
C LYS A 30 -5.84 -6.77 -3.61
N PHE A 31 -4.78 -6.08 -4.02
CA PHE A 31 -3.48 -6.16 -3.35
C PHE A 31 -3.59 -5.74 -1.88
N GLY A 32 -4.23 -4.61 -1.58
CA GLY A 32 -4.46 -4.16 -0.21
C GLY A 32 -5.22 -5.20 0.63
N LEU A 33 -6.31 -5.75 0.09
CA LEU A 33 -7.09 -6.79 0.76
C LEU A 33 -6.23 -8.03 1.04
N SER A 34 -5.46 -8.51 0.08
CA SER A 34 -4.58 -9.69 0.25
C SER A 34 -3.58 -9.51 1.38
N ARG A 35 -3.12 -8.27 1.61
CA ARG A 35 -2.15 -7.95 2.68
C ARG A 35 -2.82 -7.78 4.05
N VAL A 36 -4.02 -7.18 4.11
CA VAL A 36 -4.69 -6.91 5.39
C VAL A 36 -5.52 -8.11 5.89
N LEU A 37 -6.00 -8.97 5.01
CA LEU A 37 -6.83 -10.11 5.36
C LEU A 37 -6.20 -11.05 6.42
N PRO A 38 -4.89 -11.40 6.38
CA PRO A 38 -4.27 -12.17 7.44
C PRO A 38 -4.27 -11.47 8.81
N VAL A 39 -4.30 -10.13 8.84
CA VAL A 39 -4.41 -9.34 10.07
C VAL A 39 -5.83 -9.39 10.61
N PHE A 40 -6.84 -9.25 9.75
CA PHE A 40 -8.25 -9.38 10.13
C PHE A 40 -8.56 -10.76 10.73
N ASN A 41 -8.01 -11.82 10.15
CA ASN A 41 -8.19 -13.20 10.63
C ASN A 41 -7.56 -13.45 12.01
N ARG A 42 -6.69 -12.56 12.51
CA ARG A 42 -6.16 -12.62 13.89
C ARG A 42 -7.10 -12.02 14.92
N LEU A 43 -8.10 -11.24 14.49
CA LEU A 43 -9.08 -10.65 15.38
C LEU A 43 -10.21 -11.67 15.61
N ALA A 44 -10.40 -12.06 16.87
CA ALA A 44 -11.42 -13.03 17.27
C ALA A 44 -12.85 -12.43 17.35
N ARG A 45 -13.13 -11.34 16.63
CA ARG A 45 -14.41 -10.62 16.66
C ARG A 45 -14.75 -10.04 15.30
N ASP A 46 -16.04 -9.92 15.01
CA ASP A 46 -16.54 -9.48 13.70
C ASP A 46 -16.68 -7.96 13.59
N ASN A 47 -16.85 -7.25 14.70
CA ASN A 47 -17.09 -5.81 14.70
C ASN A 47 -15.88 -5.05 15.24
N PHE A 48 -14.94 -4.71 14.38
CA PHE A 48 -13.74 -3.94 14.72
C PHE A 48 -13.62 -2.66 13.89
N GLN A 49 -12.93 -1.67 14.47
CA GLN A 49 -12.70 -0.36 13.85
C GLN A 49 -11.46 -0.43 12.96
N VAL A 50 -11.63 -0.05 11.71
CA VAL A 50 -10.56 -0.07 10.69
C VAL A 50 -10.26 1.35 10.23
N LEU A 51 -8.99 1.69 10.10
CA LEU A 51 -8.54 2.90 9.41
C LEU A 51 -7.72 2.50 8.19
N GLU A 52 -8.18 2.90 7.01
CA GLU A 52 -7.39 2.89 5.77
C GLU A 52 -6.73 4.26 5.60
N VAL A 53 -5.40 4.30 5.62
CA VAL A 53 -4.61 5.52 5.44
C VAL A 53 -4.11 5.60 4.00
N GLY A 54 -4.52 6.63 3.28
CA GLY A 54 -4.30 6.76 1.84
C GLY A 54 -5.28 5.89 1.06
N ALA A 55 -6.59 6.13 1.29
CA ALA A 55 -7.66 5.30 0.73
C ALA A 55 -7.82 5.43 -0.80
N GLY A 56 -7.14 6.38 -1.44
CA GLY A 56 -7.12 6.57 -2.89
C GLY A 56 -8.50 6.61 -3.50
N SER A 57 -8.88 5.59 -4.28
CA SER A 57 -10.22 5.47 -4.86
C SER A 57 -11.34 5.17 -3.86
N MET A 58 -11.02 4.87 -2.61
CA MET A 58 -11.94 4.40 -1.55
C MET A 58 -12.64 3.07 -1.85
N LEU A 59 -12.24 2.33 -2.89
CA LEU A 59 -12.88 1.08 -3.27
C LEU A 59 -12.75 0.01 -2.17
N LEU A 60 -11.56 -0.12 -1.55
CA LEU A 60 -11.34 -1.11 -0.50
C LEU A 60 -12.12 -0.73 0.76
N SER A 61 -12.10 0.54 1.17
CA SER A 61 -12.93 1.05 2.28
C SER A 61 -14.42 0.75 2.07
N ALA A 62 -14.95 1.05 0.87
CA ALA A 62 -16.34 0.79 0.52
C ALA A 62 -16.68 -0.71 0.56
N TYR A 63 -15.80 -1.56 0.02
CA TYR A 63 -15.98 -3.02 0.06
C TYR A 63 -15.98 -3.54 1.51
N LEU A 64 -15.02 -3.13 2.34
CA LEU A 64 -14.95 -3.54 3.75
C LEU A 64 -16.22 -3.09 4.52
N ALA A 65 -16.68 -1.86 4.27
CA ALA A 65 -17.91 -1.34 4.87
C ALA A 65 -19.16 -2.10 4.39
N SER A 66 -19.22 -2.51 3.12
CA SER A 66 -20.32 -3.33 2.59
C SER A 66 -20.40 -4.72 3.24
N LYS A 67 -19.32 -5.15 3.89
CA LYS A 67 -19.24 -6.41 4.67
C LYS A 67 -19.49 -6.19 6.17
N GLY A 68 -19.94 -5.00 6.56
CA GLY A 68 -20.32 -4.67 7.93
C GLY A 68 -19.18 -4.22 8.83
N LEU A 69 -18.00 -3.96 8.30
CA LEU A 69 -16.89 -3.40 9.09
C LEU A 69 -17.06 -1.88 9.31
N ASN A 70 -16.66 -1.41 10.47
CA ASN A 70 -16.60 0.02 10.76
C ASN A 70 -15.32 0.63 10.19
N VAL A 71 -15.43 1.28 9.05
CA VAL A 71 -14.28 1.78 8.29
C VAL A 71 -14.21 3.30 8.34
N THR A 72 -13.02 3.82 8.61
CA THR A 72 -12.64 5.21 8.36
C THR A 72 -11.65 5.22 7.19
N ALA A 73 -11.95 5.97 6.15
CA ALA A 73 -11.08 6.23 5.00
C ALA A 73 -10.41 7.59 5.17
N LEU A 74 -9.10 7.60 5.41
CA LEU A 74 -8.29 8.82 5.49
C LEU A 74 -7.61 9.05 4.14
N GLU A 75 -8.01 10.11 3.46
CA GLU A 75 -7.44 10.52 2.17
C GLU A 75 -7.45 12.04 2.07
N PRO A 76 -6.29 12.71 1.98
CA PRO A 76 -6.24 14.15 1.83
C PRO A 76 -6.68 14.59 0.43
N LEU A 77 -7.55 15.58 0.35
CA LEU A 77 -7.96 16.22 -0.89
C LEU A 77 -6.86 17.17 -1.37
N THR A 78 -5.79 16.62 -1.92
CA THR A 78 -4.68 17.40 -2.45
C THR A 78 -4.63 17.37 -3.97
N PRO A 79 -4.18 18.46 -4.63
CA PRO A 79 -4.06 18.51 -6.10
C PRO A 79 -3.14 17.44 -6.70
N ASP A 80 -2.21 16.91 -5.91
CA ASP A 80 -1.23 15.92 -6.36
C ASP A 80 -1.87 14.55 -6.62
N PHE A 81 -2.97 14.22 -5.92
CA PHE A 81 -3.73 12.98 -6.05
C PHE A 81 -5.13 13.16 -6.64
N SER A 82 -5.43 14.31 -7.24
CA SER A 82 -6.73 14.63 -7.86
C SER A 82 -7.18 13.63 -8.94
N TRP A 83 -6.27 12.80 -9.45
CA TRP A 83 -6.63 11.77 -10.43
C TRP A 83 -7.49 10.64 -9.82
N PHE A 84 -7.54 10.47 -8.50
CA PHE A 84 -8.46 9.57 -7.81
C PHE A 84 -9.88 10.13 -7.71
N GLU A 85 -10.04 11.44 -7.75
CA GLU A 85 -11.32 12.12 -7.50
C GLU A 85 -12.49 11.59 -8.34
N PRO A 86 -12.36 11.38 -9.67
CA PRO A 86 -13.45 10.80 -10.46
C PRO A 86 -13.84 9.39 -9.96
N LEU A 87 -12.84 8.54 -9.61
CA LEU A 87 -13.08 7.20 -9.10
C LEU A 87 -13.75 7.23 -7.72
N GLN A 88 -13.34 8.16 -6.85
CA GLN A 88 -13.98 8.36 -5.55
C GLN A 88 -15.46 8.74 -5.71
N MET A 89 -15.77 9.67 -6.62
CA MET A 89 -17.15 10.09 -6.87
C MET A 89 -18.03 8.92 -7.30
N GLU A 90 -17.53 8.06 -8.20
CA GLU A 90 -18.27 6.87 -8.65
C GLU A 90 -18.49 5.85 -7.51
N VAL A 91 -17.45 5.58 -6.71
CA VAL A 91 -17.53 4.70 -5.53
C VAL A 91 -18.55 5.25 -4.52
N LEU A 92 -18.50 6.56 -4.23
CA LEU A 92 -19.38 7.20 -3.27
C LEU A 92 -20.83 7.27 -3.76
N ALA A 93 -21.06 7.52 -5.05
CA ALA A 93 -22.39 7.47 -5.65
C ALA A 93 -22.99 6.06 -5.57
N TYR A 94 -22.16 5.03 -5.82
CA TYR A 94 -22.58 3.63 -5.62
C TYR A 94 -22.93 3.38 -4.15
N CYS A 95 -22.07 3.75 -3.21
CA CYS A 95 -22.32 3.57 -1.78
C CYS A 95 -23.60 4.26 -1.31
N ALA A 96 -23.87 5.48 -1.78
CA ALA A 96 -25.09 6.21 -1.45
C ALA A 96 -26.36 5.47 -1.94
N ARG A 97 -26.30 4.91 -3.15
CA ARG A 97 -27.41 4.15 -3.73
C ARG A 97 -27.67 2.83 -2.99
N GLU A 98 -26.60 2.11 -2.63
CA GLU A 98 -26.68 0.79 -1.99
C GLU A 98 -26.75 0.86 -0.44
N GLY A 99 -26.77 2.06 0.15
CA GLY A 99 -26.81 2.24 1.60
C GLY A 99 -25.52 1.85 2.34
N VAL A 100 -24.38 1.72 1.63
CA VAL A 100 -23.07 1.44 2.22
C VAL A 100 -22.52 2.72 2.87
N ARG A 101 -22.14 2.64 4.14
CA ARG A 101 -21.65 3.81 4.91
C ARG A 101 -20.29 3.54 5.51
N PHE A 102 -19.39 4.50 5.38
CA PHE A 102 -18.10 4.57 6.07
C PHE A 102 -17.74 6.04 6.32
N GLU A 103 -16.89 6.26 7.31
CA GLU A 103 -16.40 7.60 7.62
C GLU A 103 -15.33 8.03 6.64
N ARG A 104 -15.40 9.27 6.19
CA ARG A 104 -14.38 9.89 5.34
C ARG A 104 -13.72 11.01 6.08
N VAL A 105 -12.39 11.05 6.06
CA VAL A 105 -11.58 12.09 6.70
C VAL A 105 -10.64 12.69 5.68
N ASP A 106 -10.77 13.99 5.46
CA ASP A 106 -9.85 14.81 4.67
C ASP A 106 -8.77 15.37 5.59
N SER A 107 -7.65 14.68 5.70
CA SER A 107 -6.52 15.10 6.52
C SER A 107 -5.24 14.38 6.11
N LEU A 108 -4.09 15.00 6.37
CA LEU A 108 -2.81 14.35 6.27
C LEU A 108 -2.62 13.35 7.43
N ALA A 109 -2.00 12.22 7.17
CA ALA A 109 -1.71 11.23 8.22
C ALA A 109 -0.76 11.77 9.31
N GLU A 110 0.09 12.72 8.95
CA GLU A 110 0.98 13.45 9.87
C GLU A 110 0.21 14.35 10.86
N GLU A 111 -1.04 14.66 10.59
CA GLU A 111 -1.89 15.54 11.40
C GLU A 111 -3.04 14.78 12.05
N TYR A 112 -3.46 13.65 11.46
CA TYR A 112 -4.58 12.87 11.96
C TYR A 112 -4.17 11.97 13.13
N ILE A 113 -4.82 12.18 14.28
CA ILE A 113 -4.59 11.39 15.49
C ILE A 113 -5.89 11.22 16.26
N THR A 114 -6.25 9.98 16.59
CA THR A 114 -7.43 9.60 17.38
C THR A 114 -7.05 8.49 18.35
N PRO A 115 -6.48 8.83 19.52
CA PRO A 115 -5.87 7.85 20.41
C PRO A 115 -6.79 6.69 20.78
N GLY A 116 -6.32 5.44 20.59
CA GLY A 116 -7.02 4.23 21.03
C GLY A 116 -8.34 3.96 20.30
N ARG A 117 -8.52 4.45 19.08
CA ARG A 117 -9.77 4.29 18.33
C ARG A 117 -9.83 3.01 17.49
N TYR A 118 -8.75 2.61 16.82
CA TYR A 118 -8.76 1.58 15.79
C TYR A 118 -8.18 0.26 16.27
N ASP A 119 -8.79 -0.82 15.83
CA ASP A 119 -8.30 -2.19 16.03
C ASP A 119 -7.25 -2.55 14.98
N VAL A 120 -7.49 -2.10 13.74
CA VAL A 120 -6.57 -2.25 12.62
C VAL A 120 -6.40 -0.93 11.91
N ILE A 121 -5.16 -0.58 11.64
CA ILE A 121 -4.78 0.51 10.74
C ILE A 121 -3.95 -0.11 9.62
N PHE A 122 -4.22 0.26 8.38
CA PHE A 122 -3.37 -0.16 7.28
C PHE A 122 -3.10 0.98 6.28
N THR A 123 -1.95 0.90 5.64
CA THR A 123 -1.50 1.86 4.63
C THR A 123 -0.69 1.13 3.55
N ILE A 124 -1.08 1.28 2.30
CA ILE A 124 -0.53 0.52 1.18
C ILE A 124 -0.06 1.48 0.08
N HIS A 125 1.25 1.56 -0.13
CA HIS A 125 1.87 2.46 -1.11
C HIS A 125 1.55 3.93 -0.90
N VAL A 126 1.66 4.39 0.35
CA VAL A 126 1.36 5.77 0.74
C VAL A 126 2.51 6.39 1.56
N LEU A 127 3.19 5.60 2.43
CA LEU A 127 4.27 6.12 3.28
C LEU A 127 5.38 6.81 2.50
N GLU A 128 5.67 6.36 1.27
CA GLU A 128 6.65 6.96 0.37
C GLU A 128 6.27 8.36 -0.13
N HIS A 129 4.99 8.72 0.02
CA HIS A 129 4.44 10.02 -0.38
C HIS A 129 4.24 10.98 0.79
N MET A 130 4.47 10.56 2.02
CA MET A 130 4.36 11.39 3.21
C MET A 130 5.64 12.20 3.44
N LYS A 131 5.51 13.48 3.78
CA LYS A 131 6.65 14.36 4.08
C LYS A 131 7.38 13.92 5.35
N ASP A 132 6.62 13.53 6.35
CA ASP A 132 7.14 12.97 7.60
C ASP A 132 6.49 11.62 7.91
N PRO A 133 6.95 10.55 7.24
CA PRO A 133 6.38 9.22 7.41
C PRO A 133 6.57 8.65 8.82
N LEU A 134 7.56 9.13 9.59
CA LEU A 134 7.76 8.70 10.97
C LEU A 134 6.73 9.32 11.91
N ARG A 135 6.39 10.59 11.71
CA ARG A 135 5.30 11.25 12.44
C ARG A 135 3.95 10.61 12.11
N ALA A 136 3.68 10.33 10.86
CA ALA A 136 2.47 9.61 10.46
C ALA A 136 2.40 8.23 11.11
N LEU A 137 3.50 7.48 11.14
CA LEU A 137 3.59 6.18 11.81
C LEU A 137 3.33 6.30 13.32
N GLU A 138 3.85 7.35 13.98
CA GLU A 138 3.59 7.61 15.39
C GLU A 138 2.11 7.91 15.66
N ASN A 139 1.49 8.75 14.83
CA ASN A 139 0.06 9.07 14.94
C ASN A 139 -0.81 7.82 14.73
N MET A 140 -0.50 7.00 13.72
CA MET A 140 -1.16 5.72 13.48
C MET A 140 -1.00 4.78 14.68
N TYR A 141 0.23 4.63 15.21
CA TYR A 141 0.47 3.79 16.40
C TYR A 141 -0.30 4.29 17.63
N ARG A 142 -0.34 5.60 17.88
CA ARG A 142 -1.11 6.17 18.99
C ARG A 142 -2.61 5.97 18.81
N SER A 143 -3.10 5.97 17.58
CA SER A 143 -4.50 5.74 17.22
C SER A 143 -4.94 4.28 17.34
N LEU A 144 -4.01 3.33 17.45
CA LEU A 144 -4.33 1.93 17.73
C LEU A 144 -4.86 1.73 19.15
N LYS A 145 -5.85 0.84 19.26
CA LYS A 145 -6.23 0.21 20.55
C LYS A 145 -5.12 -0.69 21.06
N GLN A 146 -5.31 -1.25 22.24
CA GLN A 146 -4.49 -2.32 22.81
C GLN A 146 -5.41 -3.46 23.23
N PRO A 147 -5.34 -4.65 22.56
CA PRO A 147 -4.48 -4.98 21.41
C PRO A 147 -4.92 -4.31 20.10
N GLY A 148 -3.96 -4.02 19.23
CA GLY A 148 -4.22 -3.46 17.92
C GLY A 148 -3.07 -3.72 16.93
N PHE A 149 -3.37 -3.62 15.64
CA PHE A 149 -2.42 -3.93 14.56
C PHE A 149 -2.32 -2.79 13.56
N LEU A 150 -1.08 -2.44 13.15
CA LEU A 150 -0.82 -1.55 12.04
C LEU A 150 -0.02 -2.30 10.98
N LEU A 151 -0.56 -2.33 9.77
CA LEU A 151 0.10 -2.90 8.60
C LEU A 151 0.51 -1.77 7.63
N ALA A 152 1.77 -1.72 7.27
CA ALA A 152 2.27 -0.77 6.27
C ALA A 152 3.03 -1.50 5.17
N VAL A 153 2.70 -1.20 3.90
CA VAL A 153 3.42 -1.70 2.73
C VAL A 153 3.87 -0.52 1.89
N CYS A 154 5.15 -0.44 1.60
CA CYS A 154 5.72 0.64 0.78
C CYS A 154 7.05 0.20 0.12
N PRO A 155 7.52 0.91 -0.93
CA PRO A 155 8.86 0.71 -1.45
C PRO A 155 9.93 0.90 -0.37
N ASN A 156 11.00 0.13 -0.45
CA ASN A 156 12.16 0.27 0.42
C ASN A 156 13.31 0.91 -0.34
N TYR A 157 13.62 2.15 -0.05
CA TYR A 157 14.71 2.89 -0.71
C TYR A 157 16.12 2.67 -0.09
N ASP A 158 16.29 1.64 0.76
CA ASP A 158 17.61 1.02 0.94
C ASP A 158 18.02 0.22 -0.30
N VAL A 159 17.04 -0.26 -1.09
CA VAL A 159 17.20 -0.78 -2.44
C VAL A 159 17.20 0.42 -3.40
N PRO A 160 18.27 0.62 -4.19
CA PRO A 160 18.38 1.81 -5.05
C PRO A 160 17.54 1.66 -6.33
N PHE A 161 16.25 1.39 -6.17
CA PHE A 161 15.30 1.26 -7.28
C PHE A 161 14.01 2.00 -6.97
N GLU A 162 13.60 2.86 -7.89
CA GLU A 162 12.35 3.61 -7.82
C GLU A 162 11.32 2.98 -8.78
N PRO A 163 10.28 2.31 -8.23
CA PRO A 163 9.37 1.50 -9.04
C PRO A 163 8.39 2.29 -9.91
N HIS A 164 7.99 3.51 -9.50
CA HIS A 164 7.00 4.32 -10.25
C HIS A 164 7.54 4.81 -11.59
N LEU A 165 8.86 5.10 -11.65
CA LEU A 165 9.55 5.52 -12.87
C LEU A 165 10.37 4.38 -13.51
N GLY A 166 10.58 3.27 -12.79
CA GLY A 166 11.39 2.16 -13.26
C GLY A 166 12.87 2.53 -13.43
N ILE A 167 13.44 3.33 -12.52
CA ILE A 167 14.82 3.81 -12.58
C ILE A 167 15.64 3.29 -11.41
N PHE A 168 16.95 3.10 -11.63
CA PHE A 168 17.91 2.86 -10.57
C PHE A 168 18.45 4.18 -10.03
N LEU A 169 18.36 4.36 -8.70
CA LEU A 169 18.82 5.58 -8.05
C LEU A 169 20.34 5.56 -7.91
N VAL A 170 20.98 6.64 -8.33
CA VAL A 170 22.40 6.89 -8.14
C VAL A 170 22.59 7.73 -6.87
N GLY A 171 23.10 7.08 -5.83
CA GLY A 171 23.20 7.71 -4.51
C GLY A 171 21.84 8.09 -3.92
N ARG A 172 21.84 9.09 -3.03
CA ARG A 172 20.63 9.52 -2.27
C ARG A 172 20.15 10.92 -2.65
N SER A 173 20.83 11.57 -3.58
CA SER A 173 20.48 12.93 -3.98
C SER A 173 19.32 12.92 -4.97
N LYS A 174 18.17 13.48 -4.56
CA LYS A 174 17.00 13.64 -5.43
C LYS A 174 17.33 14.53 -6.64
N SER A 175 18.11 15.61 -6.44
CA SER A 175 18.53 16.52 -7.49
C SER A 175 19.50 15.88 -8.50
N LEU A 176 20.44 15.04 -8.04
CA LEU A 176 21.32 14.30 -8.93
C LEU A 176 20.51 13.34 -9.83
N ASN A 177 19.62 12.57 -9.24
CA ASN A 177 18.77 11.66 -10.01
C ASN A 177 17.84 12.40 -10.96
N ALA A 178 17.31 13.56 -10.55
CA ALA A 178 16.49 14.40 -11.44
C ALA A 178 17.26 14.86 -12.69
N ARG A 179 18.56 15.17 -12.57
CA ARG A 179 19.40 15.51 -13.71
C ARG A 179 19.70 14.30 -14.61
N LEU A 180 20.04 13.17 -14.02
CA LEU A 180 20.38 11.94 -14.75
C LEU A 180 19.18 11.37 -15.53
N TYR A 181 17.97 11.48 -14.98
CA TYR A 181 16.75 10.90 -15.54
C TYR A 181 15.72 11.97 -15.96
N ALA A 182 16.16 13.18 -16.30
CA ALA A 182 15.32 14.35 -16.56
C ALA A 182 14.13 14.04 -17.49
N HIS A 183 14.34 13.32 -18.59
CA HIS A 183 13.27 12.98 -19.54
C HIS A 183 12.21 12.07 -18.92
N ARG A 184 12.60 11.04 -18.14
CA ARG A 184 11.64 10.12 -17.48
C ARG A 184 10.89 10.81 -16.35
N ILE A 185 11.58 11.67 -15.60
CA ILE A 185 11.00 12.41 -14.48
C ILE A 185 10.05 13.48 -14.98
N ALA A 186 10.36 14.20 -16.07
CA ALA A 186 9.47 15.19 -16.64
C ALA A 186 8.09 14.61 -17.01
N ALA A 187 8.05 13.38 -17.52
CA ALA A 187 6.80 12.67 -17.82
C ALA A 187 5.94 12.34 -16.60
N LYS A 188 6.52 12.33 -15.40
CA LYS A 188 5.86 11.97 -14.12
C LYS A 188 6.33 12.88 -12.97
N SER A 189 6.49 14.18 -13.23
CA SER A 189 7.08 15.14 -12.29
C SER A 189 6.34 15.17 -10.94
N LYS A 190 5.00 15.20 -10.96
CA LYS A 190 4.19 15.18 -9.74
C LYS A 190 4.48 13.95 -8.86
N VAL A 191 4.62 12.78 -9.46
CA VAL A 191 4.98 11.56 -8.72
C VAL A 191 6.37 11.71 -8.11
N TRP A 192 7.36 12.14 -8.90
CA TRP A 192 8.73 12.34 -8.41
C TRP A 192 8.81 13.35 -7.27
N ASP A 193 8.11 14.46 -7.38
CA ASP A 193 8.12 15.53 -6.38
C ASP A 193 7.51 15.06 -5.06
N GLY A 194 6.45 14.23 -5.13
CA GLY A 194 5.79 13.61 -3.98
C GLY A 194 6.50 12.41 -3.36
N LEU A 195 7.70 12.00 -3.80
CA LEU A 195 8.44 10.86 -3.21
C LEU A 195 9.39 11.31 -2.10
N PHE A 196 9.34 10.65 -0.95
CA PHE A 196 10.16 10.93 0.23
C PHE A 196 11.08 9.78 0.66
N PHE A 197 11.42 8.88 -0.24
CA PHE A 197 12.45 7.83 -0.14
C PHE A 197 12.59 7.17 1.25
N ILE A 198 11.46 6.64 1.76
CA ILE A 198 11.45 5.91 3.03
C ILE A 198 12.30 4.63 2.95
N ARG A 199 13.02 4.31 4.03
CA ARG A 199 13.98 3.21 4.07
C ARG A 199 13.70 2.26 5.21
N TYR A 200 13.88 0.97 4.96
CA TYR A 200 13.83 -0.07 6.00
C TYR A 200 14.73 0.25 7.19
N SER A 201 15.99 0.66 6.91
CA SER A 201 16.96 0.99 7.96
C SER A 201 16.47 2.10 8.88
N ARG A 202 15.84 3.14 8.33
CA ARG A 202 15.31 4.26 9.10
C ARG A 202 14.08 3.89 9.91
N LEU A 203 13.15 3.13 9.31
CA LEU A 203 11.97 2.62 10.01
C LEU A 203 12.37 1.72 11.19
N ARG A 204 13.28 0.77 10.94
CA ARG A 204 13.78 -0.14 11.96
C ARG A 204 14.45 0.61 13.13
N GLN A 205 15.29 1.59 12.82
CA GLN A 205 15.92 2.43 13.85
C GLN A 205 14.86 3.12 14.72
N TYR A 206 13.90 3.81 14.09
CA TYR A 206 12.83 4.52 14.78
C TYR A 206 12.00 3.60 15.69
N LEU A 207 11.58 2.43 15.17
CA LEU A 207 10.78 1.47 15.93
C LEU A 207 11.53 0.93 17.16
N ASN A 208 12.84 0.69 17.02
CA ASN A 208 13.70 0.27 18.14
C ASN A 208 13.88 1.39 19.18
N GLU A 209 14.12 2.63 18.75
CA GLU A 209 14.26 3.80 19.65
C GLU A 209 12.97 4.03 20.45
N LYS A 210 11.81 3.84 19.82
CA LYS A 210 10.49 3.98 20.46
C LYS A 210 10.04 2.71 21.21
N ARG A 211 10.81 1.61 21.17
CA ARG A 211 10.48 0.31 21.78
C ARG A 211 9.13 -0.24 21.32
N ILE A 212 8.77 0.02 20.09
CA ILE A 212 7.55 -0.48 19.46
C ILE A 212 7.76 -1.93 19.03
N ARG A 213 6.78 -2.83 19.26
CA ARG A 213 6.82 -4.21 18.76
C ARG A 213 6.50 -4.23 17.28
N TYR A 214 7.36 -4.88 16.50
CA TYR A 214 7.16 -4.97 15.05
C TYR A 214 7.74 -6.26 14.46
N ALA A 215 7.27 -6.57 13.27
CA ALA A 215 7.87 -7.58 12.40
C ALA A 215 7.87 -7.08 10.96
N PHE A 216 8.93 -7.39 10.20
CA PHE A 216 8.93 -7.23 8.75
C PHE A 216 8.69 -8.58 8.08
N ASN A 217 7.85 -8.59 7.06
CA ASN A 217 7.58 -9.79 6.27
C ASN A 217 8.80 -10.16 5.43
N ARG A 218 9.36 -11.35 5.64
CA ARG A 218 10.53 -11.86 4.91
C ARG A 218 10.20 -12.44 3.54
N SER A 219 8.93 -12.73 3.28
CA SER A 219 8.53 -13.41 2.06
C SER A 219 8.13 -12.47 0.92
N MET A 220 8.12 -11.14 1.14
CA MET A 220 7.59 -10.19 0.16
C MET A 220 8.14 -10.36 -1.25
N VAL A 221 9.45 -10.47 -1.40
CA VAL A 221 10.07 -10.64 -2.73
C VAL A 221 9.75 -12.02 -3.31
N ARG A 222 9.82 -13.07 -2.49
CA ARG A 222 9.44 -14.43 -2.92
C ARG A 222 7.98 -14.47 -3.38
N ASP A 223 7.07 -13.94 -2.57
CA ASP A 223 5.63 -13.96 -2.84
C ASP A 223 5.30 -13.14 -4.11
N MET A 224 5.99 -12.01 -4.32
CA MET A 224 5.90 -11.23 -5.55
C MET A 224 6.34 -12.06 -6.77
N PHE A 225 7.45 -12.79 -6.68
CA PHE A 225 7.93 -13.62 -7.77
C PHE A 225 7.02 -14.83 -8.04
N GLN A 226 6.43 -15.44 -7.01
CA GLN A 226 5.41 -16.48 -7.17
C GLN A 226 4.11 -15.92 -7.80
N GLN A 227 3.72 -14.67 -7.49
CA GLN A 227 2.57 -14.04 -8.11
C GLN A 227 2.79 -13.78 -9.61
N LEU A 228 4.03 -13.51 -10.06
CA LEU A 228 4.35 -13.38 -11.48
C LEU A 228 4.03 -14.64 -12.29
N GLU A 229 3.96 -15.80 -11.66
CA GLU A 229 3.56 -17.05 -12.32
C GLU A 229 2.04 -17.17 -12.50
N LYS A 230 1.29 -16.60 -11.59
CA LYS A 230 -0.17 -16.76 -11.50
C LYS A 230 -0.93 -15.63 -12.20
N ASP A 231 -0.31 -14.45 -12.33
CA ASP A 231 -0.96 -13.24 -12.83
C ASP A 231 -0.20 -12.66 -14.03
N GLN A 232 -0.70 -12.95 -15.23
CA GLN A 232 -0.12 -12.46 -16.49
C GLN A 232 -0.19 -10.94 -16.63
N PHE A 233 -1.24 -10.31 -16.07
CA PHE A 233 -1.39 -8.86 -16.10
C PHE A 233 -0.33 -8.19 -15.19
N PHE A 234 -0.13 -8.74 -14.01
CA PHE A 234 0.94 -8.30 -13.10
C PHE A 234 2.32 -8.50 -13.75
N TYR A 235 2.56 -9.68 -14.37
CA TYR A 235 3.79 -9.98 -15.09
C TYR A 235 4.08 -8.97 -16.22
N ALA A 236 3.08 -8.62 -17.03
CA ALA A 236 3.25 -7.71 -18.15
C ALA A 236 3.68 -6.29 -17.72
N ARG A 237 3.26 -5.86 -16.54
CA ARG A 237 3.60 -4.53 -15.97
C ARG A 237 4.98 -4.46 -15.34
N MET A 238 5.61 -5.60 -15.05
CA MET A 238 6.93 -5.60 -14.43
C MET A 238 8.03 -5.15 -15.40
N PRO A 239 9.05 -4.44 -14.89
CA PRO A 239 10.22 -4.07 -15.66
C PRO A 239 10.87 -5.29 -16.34
N ARG A 240 11.49 -5.07 -17.50
CA ARG A 240 12.13 -6.15 -18.27
C ARG A 240 13.13 -6.96 -17.45
N PHE A 241 13.93 -6.31 -16.59
CA PHE A 241 14.91 -7.00 -15.74
C PHE A 241 14.25 -7.92 -14.72
N VAL A 242 13.11 -7.52 -14.12
CA VAL A 242 12.35 -8.36 -13.17
C VAL A 242 11.81 -9.60 -13.88
N ARG A 243 11.24 -9.41 -15.07
CA ARG A 243 10.73 -10.53 -15.89
C ARG A 243 11.85 -11.50 -16.32
N TRP A 244 13.01 -10.95 -16.65
CA TRP A 244 14.18 -11.74 -16.99
C TRP A 244 14.70 -12.53 -15.78
N SER A 245 14.88 -11.86 -14.64
CA SER A 245 15.27 -12.52 -13.39
C SER A 245 14.28 -13.60 -12.98
N HIS A 246 12.97 -13.34 -13.10
CA HIS A 246 11.94 -14.33 -12.84
C HIS A 246 12.10 -15.59 -13.71
N ARG A 247 12.33 -15.42 -15.02
CA ARG A 247 12.55 -16.57 -15.94
C ARG A 247 13.74 -17.42 -15.52
N ILE A 248 14.86 -16.79 -15.17
CA ILE A 248 16.07 -17.49 -14.72
C ILE A 248 15.81 -18.24 -13.43
N LEU A 249 15.29 -17.57 -12.41
CA LEU A 249 15.04 -18.17 -11.09
C LEU A 249 14.01 -19.31 -11.19
N LYS A 250 13.01 -19.16 -12.05
CA LYS A 250 12.01 -20.20 -12.32
C LYS A 250 12.63 -21.41 -13.00
N SER A 251 13.43 -21.21 -14.06
CA SER A 251 14.08 -22.31 -14.77
C SER A 251 15.09 -23.06 -13.89
N ALA A 252 15.70 -22.37 -12.94
CA ALA A 252 16.61 -22.96 -11.96
C ALA A 252 15.89 -23.60 -10.76
N GLY A 253 14.57 -23.42 -10.62
CA GLY A 253 13.79 -23.93 -9.48
C GLY A 253 14.12 -23.29 -8.12
N VAL A 254 14.66 -22.06 -8.12
CA VAL A 254 15.22 -21.42 -6.91
C VAL A 254 14.43 -20.20 -6.43
N ILE A 255 13.19 -19.99 -6.88
CA ILE A 255 12.35 -18.85 -6.45
C ILE A 255 12.18 -18.84 -4.93
N ASP A 256 12.04 -19.99 -4.29
CA ASP A 256 11.85 -20.08 -2.84
C ASP A 256 13.08 -19.63 -2.04
N LEU A 257 14.27 -19.65 -2.64
CA LEU A 257 15.49 -19.10 -2.00
C LEU A 257 15.42 -17.58 -1.83
N LEU A 258 14.52 -16.88 -2.53
CA LEU A 258 14.28 -15.45 -2.31
C LEU A 258 13.77 -15.14 -0.89
N TYR A 259 13.27 -16.13 -0.15
CA TYR A 259 12.96 -15.99 1.27
C TYR A 259 14.18 -15.60 2.12
N PHE A 260 15.37 -16.00 1.70
CA PHE A 260 16.62 -15.70 2.42
C PHE A 260 17.24 -14.34 2.04
N VAL A 261 16.64 -13.61 1.10
CA VAL A 261 17.08 -12.24 0.78
C VAL A 261 16.96 -11.37 2.04
N PRO A 262 18.04 -10.69 2.45
CA PRO A 262 18.00 -9.84 3.64
C PRO A 262 16.89 -8.78 3.53
N LEU A 263 16.17 -8.52 4.63
CA LEU A 263 15.08 -7.53 4.67
C LEU A 263 15.46 -6.16 4.12
N ARG A 264 16.69 -5.73 4.37
CA ARG A 264 17.22 -4.47 3.82
C ARG A 264 17.27 -4.43 2.29
N MET A 265 17.35 -5.58 1.65
CA MET A 265 17.42 -5.73 0.19
C MET A 265 16.07 -6.10 -0.43
N GLN A 266 15.01 -6.15 0.36
CA GLN A 266 13.66 -6.43 -0.14
C GLN A 266 12.91 -5.13 -0.46
N THR A 267 12.26 -5.09 -1.62
CA THR A 267 11.33 -4.03 -2.01
C THR A 267 10.19 -4.66 -2.82
N PRO A 268 8.91 -4.35 -2.51
CA PRO A 268 8.46 -3.53 -1.39
C PRO A 268 8.78 -4.18 -0.03
N MET A 269 8.73 -3.39 1.03
CA MET A 269 8.76 -3.87 2.41
C MET A 269 7.35 -3.87 2.99
N GLU A 270 7.07 -4.86 3.84
CA GLU A 270 5.83 -4.93 4.62
C GLU A 270 6.17 -4.95 6.10
N LEU A 271 5.61 -4.00 6.82
CA LEU A 271 5.78 -3.81 8.26
C LEU A 271 4.47 -4.12 8.98
N LEU A 272 4.51 -5.01 9.95
CA LEU A 272 3.43 -5.22 10.91
C LEU A 272 3.87 -4.71 12.28
N VAL A 273 3.12 -3.78 12.84
CA VAL A 273 3.28 -3.27 14.21
C VAL A 273 2.16 -3.79 15.08
N THR A 274 2.47 -4.13 16.33
CA THR A 274 1.49 -4.57 17.33
C THR A 274 1.57 -3.66 18.58
N LYS A 275 0.42 -3.31 19.11
CA LYS A 275 0.29 -2.53 20.35
C LYS A 275 -0.30 -3.35 21.47
#